data_a1b4bb39c8a9a6bffe0a2b13623caa4c
#
_entry.id   a1b4bb39c8a9a6bffe0a2b13623caa4c
#
_cell.length_a   1.000
_cell.length_b   1.000
_cell.length_c   1.000
_cell.angle_alpha   90.00
_cell.angle_beta   90.00
_cell.angle_gamma   90.00
#
_symmetry.space_group_name_H-M   'P 1'
#
loop_
_entity.id
_entity.type
_entity.pdbx_description
1 polymer ?
#
loop_
_entity_poly.entity_id
_entity_poly.type
_entity_poly.pdbx_seq_one_letter_code
_entity_poly.pdbx_strand_id
1 'polypeptide(L)'
;MPSWVSATVFAILVVIFPYSLIFKILLQLPKPIALSHRRWPGAVNVTIIGAITAWVAVFIHAAYYRRSGDPFVVLMEFVIAALAYAFGLVLMLRQFAGLYPEFFVSTGRTGLALRKTAYRNVTKIDEVARAYGESRLRIETSYGLVVPLTLPTRHVASLYERVKPPL
;
A
#
# COMPACT_ATOMS: atom_id res chain seq x y z
N MET A 1 23.99 20.72 -17.57
CA MET A 1 24.15 19.89 -16.35
C MET A 1 24.48 18.48 -16.75
N PRO A 2 25.42 17.80 -16.07
CA PRO A 2 25.70 16.40 -16.37
C PRO A 2 24.44 15.56 -16.16
N SER A 3 24.11 14.72 -17.11
CA SER A 3 22.86 13.92 -17.12
C SER A 3 22.74 12.94 -15.93
N TRP A 4 23.83 12.61 -15.26
CA TRP A 4 23.82 11.79 -14.04
C TRP A 4 23.27 12.55 -12.83
N VAL A 5 23.42 13.86 -12.75
CA VAL A 5 22.85 14.69 -11.67
C VAL A 5 21.34 14.70 -11.77
N SER A 6 20.78 14.91 -12.97
CA SER A 6 19.33 14.89 -13.17
C SER A 6 18.72 13.49 -12.90
N ALA A 7 19.42 12.42 -13.28
CA ALA A 7 18.99 11.05 -12.99
C ALA A 7 19.02 10.75 -11.48
N THR A 8 20.05 11.21 -10.77
CA THR A 8 20.15 11.04 -9.31
C THR A 8 19.05 11.83 -8.58
N VAL A 9 18.82 13.08 -8.97
CA VAL A 9 17.75 13.92 -8.39
C VAL A 9 16.39 13.28 -8.65
N PHE A 10 16.14 12.77 -9.86
CA PHE A 10 14.90 12.09 -10.20
C PHE A 10 14.71 10.80 -9.38
N ALA A 11 15.75 9.97 -9.24
CA ALA A 11 15.72 8.76 -8.42
C ALA A 11 15.43 9.07 -6.94
N ILE A 12 16.07 10.11 -6.39
CA ILE A 12 15.83 10.58 -5.02
C ILE A 12 14.37 11.03 -4.86
N LEU A 13 13.83 11.83 -5.79
CA LEU A 13 12.45 12.30 -5.72
C LEU A 13 11.45 11.14 -5.82
N VAL A 14 11.67 10.19 -6.72
CA VAL A 14 10.77 9.06 -6.93
C VAL A 14 10.81 8.06 -5.77
N VAL A 15 11.92 7.92 -5.08
CA VAL A 15 12.06 7.00 -3.93
C VAL A 15 11.73 7.69 -2.60
N ILE A 16 12.32 8.83 -2.33
CA ILE A 16 12.21 9.50 -1.02
C ILE A 16 10.83 10.13 -0.83
N PHE A 17 10.24 10.71 -1.86
CA PHE A 17 8.97 11.41 -1.72
C PHE A 17 7.80 10.46 -1.38
N PRO A 18 7.54 9.36 -2.11
CA PRO A 18 6.52 8.40 -1.73
C PRO A 18 6.80 7.75 -0.37
N TYR A 19 8.08 7.46 -0.08
CA TYR A 19 8.49 6.89 1.20
C TYR A 19 8.19 7.83 2.37
N SER A 20 8.52 9.11 2.25
CA SER A 20 8.24 10.11 3.28
C SER A 20 6.73 10.30 3.48
N LEU A 21 5.94 10.25 2.41
CA LEU A 21 4.48 10.33 2.47
C LEU A 21 3.89 9.12 3.21
N ILE A 22 4.35 7.92 2.86
CA ILE A 22 3.93 6.67 3.50
C ILE A 22 4.33 6.68 4.97
N PHE A 23 5.55 7.06 5.29
CA PHE A 23 6.06 7.14 6.65
C PHE A 23 5.24 8.15 7.49
N LYS A 24 4.90 9.30 6.92
CA LYS A 24 4.02 10.29 7.56
C LYS A 24 2.62 9.73 7.82
N ILE A 25 2.05 9.00 6.87
CA ILE A 25 0.76 8.32 7.04
C ILE A 25 0.85 7.28 8.16
N LEU A 26 1.92 6.50 8.19
CA LEU A 26 2.15 5.45 9.18
C LEU A 26 2.28 5.98 10.61
N LEU A 27 3.02 7.08 10.78
CA LEU A 27 3.18 7.72 12.09
C LEU A 27 1.86 8.30 12.62
N GLN A 28 0.90 8.60 11.75
CA GLN A 28 -0.42 9.13 12.12
C GLN A 28 -1.46 8.04 12.40
N LEU A 29 -1.14 6.76 12.12
CA LEU A 29 -2.06 5.67 12.40
C LEU A 29 -1.90 5.20 13.85
N PRO A 30 -2.97 5.19 14.64
CA PRO A 30 -2.95 4.60 15.98
C PRO A 30 -2.69 3.09 15.89
N LYS A 31 -2.47 2.46 17.05
CA LYS A 31 -2.29 1.00 17.12
C LYS A 31 -3.53 0.29 16.56
N PRO A 32 -3.40 -0.60 15.56
CA PRO A 32 -4.52 -1.32 14.98
C PRO A 32 -5.10 -2.32 15.98
N ILE A 33 -6.42 -2.47 15.96
CA ILE A 33 -7.15 -3.48 16.74
C ILE A 33 -7.05 -4.83 16.04
N ALA A 34 -7.28 -4.82 14.73
CA ALA A 34 -7.15 -5.98 13.87
C ALA A 34 -6.64 -5.56 12.49
N LEU A 35 -5.75 -6.34 11.92
CA LEU A 35 -5.25 -6.13 10.56
C LEU A 35 -5.95 -7.08 9.59
N SER A 36 -6.19 -6.60 8.37
CA SER A 36 -6.77 -7.38 7.26
C SER A 36 -5.89 -8.56 6.88
N HIS A 37 -4.57 -8.37 6.94
CA HIS A 37 -3.62 -9.41 6.59
C HIS A 37 -2.58 -9.56 7.71
N ARG A 38 -2.08 -10.79 7.87
CA ARG A 38 -0.98 -11.04 8.79
C ARG A 38 0.22 -10.19 8.35
N ARG A 39 0.73 -9.35 9.25
CA ARG A 39 1.98 -8.61 8.99
C ARG A 39 3.10 -9.61 8.72
N TRP A 40 3.78 -9.44 7.62
CA TRP A 40 5.06 -10.10 7.40
C TRP A 40 6.13 -9.36 8.19
N PRO A 41 6.74 -10.00 9.20
CA PRO A 41 7.86 -9.39 9.91
C PRO A 41 8.96 -9.07 8.88
N GLY A 42 9.36 -7.83 8.79
CA GLY A 42 10.40 -7.40 7.86
C GLY A 42 9.95 -7.13 6.41
N ALA A 43 8.68 -7.34 6.03
CA ALA A 43 8.22 -7.09 4.66
C ALA A 43 8.48 -5.64 4.20
N VAL A 44 8.38 -4.67 5.11
CA VAL A 44 8.73 -3.27 4.85
C VAL A 44 10.21 -3.15 4.50
N ASN A 45 11.08 -3.77 5.30
CA ASN A 45 12.52 -3.73 5.07
C ASN A 45 12.90 -4.45 3.77
N VAL A 46 12.29 -5.61 3.49
CA VAL A 46 12.53 -6.36 2.25
C VAL A 46 12.09 -5.54 1.04
N THR A 47 10.93 -4.86 1.12
CA THR A 47 10.45 -4.00 0.03
C THR A 47 11.38 -2.82 -0.21
N ILE A 48 11.87 -2.17 0.86
CA ILE A 48 12.81 -1.06 0.76
C ILE A 48 14.13 -1.52 0.17
N ILE A 49 14.71 -2.59 0.71
CA ILE A 49 15.98 -3.15 0.23
C ILE A 49 15.81 -3.59 -1.24
N GLY A 50 14.72 -4.27 -1.57
CA GLY A 50 14.42 -4.69 -2.94
C GLY A 50 14.30 -3.51 -3.90
N ALA A 51 13.61 -2.44 -3.50
CA ALA A 51 13.48 -1.23 -4.31
C ALA A 51 14.83 -0.53 -4.52
N ILE A 52 15.62 -0.38 -3.45
CA ILE A 52 16.97 0.22 -3.54
C ILE A 52 17.86 -0.63 -4.44
N THR A 53 17.85 -1.96 -4.26
CA THR A 53 18.68 -2.87 -5.07
C THR A 53 18.28 -2.80 -6.55
N ALA A 54 16.98 -2.80 -6.86
CA ALA A 54 16.48 -2.66 -8.21
C ALA A 54 16.94 -1.33 -8.86
N TRP A 55 16.83 -0.22 -8.13
CA TRP A 55 17.29 1.08 -8.61
C TRP A 55 18.80 1.14 -8.82
N VAL A 56 19.59 0.58 -7.90
CA VAL A 56 21.06 0.51 -8.04
C VAL A 56 21.44 -0.34 -9.25
N ALA A 57 20.79 -1.49 -9.44
CA ALA A 57 21.03 -2.36 -10.59
C ALA A 57 20.71 -1.63 -11.91
N VAL A 58 19.55 -0.96 -12.00
CA VAL A 58 19.17 -0.16 -13.17
C VAL A 58 20.17 0.96 -13.42
N PHE A 59 20.65 1.62 -12.36
CA PHE A 59 21.60 2.72 -12.50
C PHE A 59 22.97 2.24 -13.02
N ILE A 60 23.47 1.12 -12.49
CA ILE A 60 24.74 0.51 -12.94
C ILE A 60 24.59 0.07 -14.39
N HIS A 61 23.50 -0.59 -14.74
CA HIS A 61 23.25 -1.10 -16.08
C HIS A 61 23.06 0.05 -17.08
N ALA A 62 22.29 1.07 -16.75
CA ALA A 62 22.15 2.27 -17.57
C ALA A 62 23.49 2.99 -17.80
N ALA A 63 24.36 3.05 -16.78
CA ALA A 63 25.70 3.61 -16.92
C ALA A 63 26.59 2.78 -17.84
N TYR A 64 26.45 1.44 -17.81
CA TYR A 64 27.16 0.52 -18.69
C TYR A 64 26.68 0.64 -20.16
N TYR A 65 25.37 0.60 -20.39
CA TYR A 65 24.78 0.69 -21.72
C TYR A 65 24.88 2.08 -22.36
N ARG A 66 25.03 3.12 -21.58
CA ARG A 66 25.33 4.46 -22.09
C ARG A 66 26.66 4.52 -22.85
N ARG A 67 27.55 3.57 -22.58
CA ARG A 67 28.79 3.38 -23.37
C ARG A 67 28.58 2.53 -24.61
N SER A 68 27.53 1.69 -24.66
CA SER A 68 27.27 0.72 -25.73
C SER A 68 26.02 0.96 -26.60
N GLY A 69 25.18 1.93 -26.25
CA GLY A 69 24.42 2.67 -27.26
C GLY A 69 22.97 2.30 -27.56
N ASP A 70 22.27 1.42 -26.86
CA ASP A 70 20.83 1.23 -27.18
C ASP A 70 19.90 1.91 -26.14
N PRO A 71 19.30 3.10 -26.48
CA PRO A 71 18.44 3.83 -25.59
C PRO A 71 17.13 3.08 -25.23
N PHE A 72 16.70 2.13 -26.07
CA PHE A 72 15.48 1.36 -25.84
C PHE A 72 15.64 0.38 -24.68
N VAL A 73 16.80 -0.30 -24.59
CA VAL A 73 17.10 -1.22 -23.48
C VAL A 73 17.10 -0.48 -22.14
N VAL A 74 17.75 0.69 -22.09
CA VAL A 74 17.79 1.53 -20.89
C VAL A 74 16.38 1.96 -20.47
N LEU A 75 15.54 2.35 -21.41
CA LEU A 75 14.15 2.74 -21.14
C LEU A 75 13.35 1.57 -20.55
N MET A 76 13.48 0.37 -21.13
CA MET A 76 12.78 -0.83 -20.65
C MET A 76 13.19 -1.21 -19.24
N GLU A 77 14.44 -1.06 -18.87
CA GLU A 77 14.92 -1.32 -17.52
C GLU A 77 14.33 -0.34 -16.49
N PHE A 78 14.26 0.94 -16.83
CA PHE A 78 13.60 1.92 -16.00
C PHE A 78 12.11 1.61 -15.78
N VAL A 79 11.42 1.16 -16.83
CA VAL A 79 10.01 0.75 -16.74
C VAL A 79 9.85 -0.46 -15.82
N ILE A 80 10.68 -1.48 -15.98
CA ILE A 80 10.64 -2.69 -15.12
C ILE A 80 10.92 -2.32 -13.65
N ALA A 81 11.93 -1.51 -13.39
CA ALA A 81 12.24 -1.07 -12.03
C ALA A 81 11.11 -0.25 -11.40
N ALA A 82 10.48 0.64 -12.17
CA ALA A 82 9.35 1.43 -11.71
C ALA A 82 8.13 0.55 -11.39
N LEU A 83 7.85 -0.46 -12.21
CA LEU A 83 6.77 -1.42 -11.97
C LEU A 83 7.05 -2.27 -10.72
N ALA A 84 8.27 -2.77 -10.55
CA ALA A 84 8.67 -3.53 -9.36
C ALA A 84 8.53 -2.69 -8.09
N TYR A 85 8.94 -1.42 -8.14
CA TYR A 85 8.80 -0.46 -7.06
C TYR A 85 7.32 -0.18 -6.73
N ALA A 86 6.49 0.08 -7.73
CA ALA A 86 5.05 0.30 -7.55
C ALA A 86 4.37 -0.91 -6.92
N PHE A 87 4.73 -2.12 -7.37
CA PHE A 87 4.23 -3.36 -6.80
C PHE A 87 4.63 -3.52 -5.32
N GLY A 88 5.89 -3.24 -4.99
CA GLY A 88 6.37 -3.25 -3.61
C GLY A 88 5.62 -2.27 -2.71
N LEU A 89 5.33 -1.05 -3.19
CA LEU A 89 4.53 -0.07 -2.48
C LEU A 89 3.11 -0.57 -2.21
N VAL A 90 2.46 -1.19 -3.20
CA VAL A 90 1.12 -1.76 -3.06
C VAL A 90 1.11 -2.84 -1.97
N LEU A 91 2.07 -3.75 -1.98
CA LEU A 91 2.20 -4.80 -0.96
C LEU A 91 2.40 -4.20 0.44
N MET A 92 3.22 -3.17 0.54
CA MET A 92 3.45 -2.47 1.80
C MET A 92 2.19 -1.79 2.31
N LEU A 93 1.46 -1.06 1.46
CA LEU A 93 0.24 -0.37 1.83
C LEU A 93 -0.86 -1.33 2.30
N ARG A 94 -0.98 -2.50 1.69
CA ARG A 94 -1.94 -3.54 2.09
C ARG A 94 -1.81 -4.00 3.54
N GLN A 95 -0.61 -3.92 4.12
CA GLN A 95 -0.37 -4.34 5.51
C GLN A 95 -0.98 -3.41 6.55
N PHE A 96 -1.41 -2.21 6.14
CA PHE A 96 -2.04 -1.23 7.03
C PHE A 96 -3.57 -1.25 6.97
N ALA A 97 -4.14 -2.05 6.07
CA ALA A 97 -5.58 -2.25 6.04
C ALA A 97 -6.03 -3.00 7.31
N GLY A 98 -7.11 -2.53 7.94
CA GLY A 98 -7.60 -3.13 9.17
C GLY A 98 -8.48 -2.20 9.99
N LEU A 99 -8.79 -2.64 11.20
CA LEU A 99 -9.59 -1.90 12.17
C LEU A 99 -8.69 -1.09 13.10
N TYR A 100 -9.06 0.15 13.30
CA TYR A 100 -8.45 1.10 14.23
C TYR A 100 -9.50 1.59 15.24
N PRO A 101 -9.13 2.29 16.33
CA PRO A 101 -10.08 2.70 17.36
C PRO A 101 -11.29 3.50 16.85
N GLU A 102 -11.09 4.44 15.95
CA GLU A 102 -12.12 5.39 15.49
C GLU A 102 -12.53 5.21 14.02
N PHE A 103 -11.78 4.42 13.25
CA PHE A 103 -11.95 4.23 11.83
C PHE A 103 -11.43 2.86 11.39
N PHE A 104 -11.75 2.48 10.18
CA PHE A 104 -11.04 1.39 9.52
C PHE A 104 -10.30 1.90 8.29
N VAL A 105 -9.25 1.17 7.92
CA VAL A 105 -8.46 1.42 6.72
C VAL A 105 -8.67 0.25 5.79
N SER A 106 -9.11 0.55 4.58
CA SER A 106 -9.26 -0.44 3.51
C SER A 106 -8.33 -0.12 2.35
N THR A 107 -7.93 -1.14 1.64
CA THR A 107 -7.33 -0.97 0.33
C THR A 107 -8.46 -0.83 -0.67
N GLY A 108 -8.46 0.23 -1.48
CA GLY A 108 -9.44 0.40 -2.54
C GLY A 108 -9.52 -0.84 -3.45
N ARG A 109 -10.51 -0.89 -4.36
CA ARG A 109 -10.77 -2.03 -5.26
C ARG A 109 -9.52 -2.47 -6.04
N THR A 110 -8.64 -1.55 -6.36
CA THR A 110 -7.36 -1.79 -7.05
C THR A 110 -6.23 -2.21 -6.12
N GLY A 111 -6.39 -2.08 -4.80
CA GLY A 111 -5.32 -2.28 -3.82
C GLY A 111 -4.26 -1.18 -3.79
N LEU A 112 -4.37 -0.17 -4.66
CA LEU A 112 -3.37 0.88 -4.85
C LEU A 112 -3.53 2.07 -3.89
N ALA A 113 -4.69 2.22 -3.28
CA ALA A 113 -4.97 3.36 -2.41
C ALA A 113 -5.48 2.91 -1.04
N LEU A 114 -4.91 3.46 0.02
CA LEU A 114 -5.45 3.33 1.36
C LEU A 114 -6.58 4.35 1.54
N ARG A 115 -7.71 3.86 2.02
CA ARG A 115 -8.85 4.68 2.35
C ARG A 115 -9.17 4.57 3.84
N LYS A 116 -9.13 5.70 4.52
CA LYS A 116 -9.57 5.84 5.90
C LYS A 116 -11.08 6.14 5.90
N THR A 117 -11.85 5.32 6.62
CA THR A 117 -13.31 5.49 6.75
C THR A 117 -13.70 5.43 8.22
N ALA A 118 -14.32 6.49 8.72
CA ALA A 118 -14.82 6.53 10.09
C ALA A 118 -16.04 5.60 10.23
N TYR A 119 -16.20 4.93 11.36
CA TYR A 119 -17.31 4.00 11.61
C TYR A 119 -18.69 4.67 11.49
N ARG A 120 -18.82 5.93 11.89
CA ARG A 120 -20.05 6.71 11.77
C ARG A 120 -20.54 6.90 10.33
N ASN A 121 -19.67 6.71 9.35
CA ASN A 121 -19.98 6.86 7.94
C ASN A 121 -20.38 5.52 7.29
N VAL A 122 -20.48 4.45 8.06
CA VAL A 122 -20.90 3.13 7.57
C VAL A 122 -22.43 3.04 7.67
N THR A 123 -23.07 2.73 6.56
CA THR A 123 -24.53 2.55 6.49
C THR A 123 -24.91 1.08 6.47
N LYS A 124 -24.09 0.22 5.85
CA LYS A 124 -24.39 -1.20 5.72
C LYS A 124 -23.10 -2.03 5.67
N ILE A 125 -23.18 -3.22 6.23
CA ILE A 125 -22.10 -4.21 6.17
C ILE A 125 -22.72 -5.52 5.71
N ASP A 126 -22.24 -6.04 4.58
CA ASP A 126 -22.61 -7.35 4.06
C ASP A 126 -21.38 -8.27 4.10
N GLU A 127 -21.53 -9.46 4.65
CA GLU A 127 -20.51 -10.51 4.57
C GLU A 127 -20.68 -11.25 3.23
N VAL A 128 -19.73 -11.07 2.32
CA VAL A 128 -19.81 -11.61 0.95
C VAL A 128 -19.28 -13.03 0.88
N ALA A 129 -18.23 -13.33 1.65
CA ALA A 129 -17.62 -14.64 1.67
C ALA A 129 -16.88 -14.88 2.99
N ARG A 130 -16.84 -16.12 3.42
CA ARG A 130 -16.10 -16.58 4.58
C ARG A 130 -15.27 -17.80 4.20
N ALA A 131 -13.95 -17.69 4.27
CA ALA A 131 -13.05 -18.78 3.93
C ALA A 131 -11.74 -18.67 4.71
N TYR A 132 -11.16 -19.81 5.09
CA TYR A 132 -9.83 -19.90 5.73
C TYR A 132 -9.65 -19.01 6.98
N GLY A 133 -10.73 -18.79 7.76
CA GLY A 133 -10.68 -17.96 8.96
C GLY A 133 -10.72 -16.46 8.69
N GLU A 134 -10.95 -16.06 7.44
CA GLU A 134 -11.13 -14.69 7.01
C GLU A 134 -12.55 -14.45 6.47
N SER A 135 -13.12 -13.30 6.77
CA SER A 135 -14.39 -12.83 6.23
C SER A 135 -14.15 -11.66 5.30
N ARG A 136 -14.70 -11.75 4.09
CA ARG A 136 -14.71 -10.66 3.12
C ARG A 136 -15.99 -9.87 3.29
N LEU A 137 -15.85 -8.62 3.66
CA LEU A 137 -16.94 -7.69 3.94
C LEU A 137 -17.06 -6.68 2.81
N ARG A 138 -18.29 -6.36 2.48
CA ARG A 138 -18.66 -5.25 1.61
C ARG A 138 -19.30 -4.19 2.48
N ILE A 139 -18.65 -3.04 2.61
CA ILE A 139 -19.08 -1.96 3.49
C ILE A 139 -19.59 -0.82 2.62
N GLU A 140 -20.87 -0.45 2.80
CA GLU A 140 -21.46 0.71 2.16
C GLU A 140 -21.33 1.90 3.10
N THR A 141 -20.95 3.04 2.53
CA THR A 141 -20.78 4.28 3.28
C THR A 141 -21.88 5.27 2.96
N SER A 142 -22.13 6.23 3.86
CA SER A 142 -23.09 7.32 3.66
C SER A 142 -22.85 8.17 2.42
N TYR A 143 -21.67 8.05 1.82
CA TYR A 143 -21.32 8.72 0.56
C TYR A 143 -21.61 7.85 -0.68
N GLY A 144 -22.36 6.76 -0.55
CA GLY A 144 -22.65 5.82 -1.64
C GLY A 144 -21.48 5.00 -2.14
N LEU A 145 -20.37 4.98 -1.38
CA LEU A 145 -19.17 4.24 -1.77
C LEU A 145 -19.17 2.86 -1.15
N VAL A 146 -18.88 1.88 -1.98
CA VAL A 146 -18.71 0.49 -1.55
C VAL A 146 -17.24 0.19 -1.37
N VAL A 147 -16.88 -0.19 -0.16
CA VAL A 147 -15.48 -0.44 0.25
C VAL A 147 -15.32 -1.91 0.62
N PRO A 148 -14.44 -2.66 -0.05
CA PRO A 148 -14.12 -4.02 0.35
C PRO A 148 -13.18 -4.02 1.57
N LEU A 149 -13.45 -4.88 2.54
CA LEU A 149 -12.60 -5.09 3.70
C LEU A 149 -12.51 -6.58 3.99
N THR A 150 -11.31 -7.11 4.12
CA THR A 150 -11.08 -8.49 4.58
C THR A 150 -10.61 -8.44 6.02
N LEU A 151 -11.21 -9.24 6.89
CA LEU A 151 -10.85 -9.32 8.30
C LEU A 151 -10.78 -10.79 8.75
N PRO A 152 -9.91 -11.10 9.73
CA PRO A 152 -10.03 -12.37 10.45
C PRO A 152 -11.43 -12.47 11.06
N THR A 153 -12.10 -13.62 10.87
CA THR A 153 -13.50 -13.83 11.26
C THR A 153 -13.76 -13.48 12.73
N ARG A 154 -12.79 -13.72 13.62
CA ARG A 154 -12.88 -13.40 15.04
C ARG A 154 -13.04 -11.90 15.35
N HIS A 155 -12.67 -11.02 14.42
CA HIS A 155 -12.73 -9.57 14.57
C HIS A 155 -13.92 -8.92 13.87
N VAL A 156 -14.75 -9.71 13.18
CA VAL A 156 -15.94 -9.20 12.49
C VAL A 156 -16.96 -8.65 13.49
N ALA A 157 -17.17 -9.34 14.63
CA ALA A 157 -18.03 -8.86 15.70
C ALA A 157 -17.60 -7.48 16.21
N SER A 158 -16.30 -7.26 16.42
CA SER A 158 -15.76 -5.97 16.85
C SER A 158 -16.02 -4.84 15.85
N LEU A 159 -16.14 -5.13 14.57
CA LEU A 159 -16.53 -4.14 13.55
C LEU A 159 -18.02 -3.77 13.73
N TYR A 160 -18.90 -4.76 13.86
CA TYR A 160 -20.33 -4.52 14.03
C TYR A 160 -20.64 -3.72 15.31
N GLU A 161 -19.95 -3.99 16.42
CA GLU A 161 -20.10 -3.25 17.66
C GLU A 161 -19.74 -1.76 17.54
N ARG A 162 -18.74 -1.43 16.70
CA ARG A 162 -18.27 -0.07 16.47
C ARG A 162 -19.12 0.73 15.49
N VAL A 163 -19.79 0.03 14.60
CA VAL A 163 -20.66 0.64 13.58
C VAL A 163 -22.07 0.87 14.13
N LYS A 164 -22.47 0.19 15.22
CA LYS A 164 -23.77 0.46 15.85
C LYS A 164 -23.90 1.95 16.16
N PRO A 165 -24.99 2.62 15.71
CA PRO A 165 -25.23 3.98 16.14
C PRO A 165 -25.32 4.01 17.67
N PRO A 166 -24.83 5.04 18.35
CA PRO A 166 -25.11 5.23 19.76
C PRO A 166 -26.64 5.29 19.91
N LEU A 167 -27.17 4.43 20.79
CA LEU A 167 -28.57 4.44 21.23
C LEU A 167 -28.91 5.80 21.81
#